data_07eea90cff1f4dc2a3bd349d184aa199
#
_entry.id   07eea90cff1f4dc2a3bd349d184aa199
#
_cell.length_a   1.000
_cell.length_b   1.000
_cell.length_c   1.000
_cell.angle_alpha   90.00
_cell.angle_beta   90.00
_cell.angle_gamma   90.00
#
_symmetry.space_group_name_H-M   'P 1'
#
loop_
_entity.id
_entity.type
_entity.pdbx_description
1 polymer ?
#
loop_
_entity_poly.entity_id
_entity_poly.type
_entity_poly.pdbx_seq_one_letter_code
_entity_poly.pdbx_strand_id
1 'polypeptide(L)'
;MNLQPEHVHSHQDTRFPNTPLSWEATLNTRCDELATQYLEASTLPLPLVPFIPASIVHLQVNGTYITHHIPSQLRYLCNRQSTKEYLIHRYGWDDATLGSADWTLFRRTFLSLSFNLRLFVIKWCNHLLPLGYRQHRINPHHSPHCPSCDHPHEDDDHFLRCSRPSRLALIQDVMHRLPALYHKWHVDPSLRYLIRHAFLLLLDSAHPTEPPDMLPDKYLLLYRSQHRIGRDHLFYGHFATD
;
A
#
# COMPACT_ATOMS: atom_id res chain seq x y z
N MET A 1 -7.38 -50.94 -5.09
CA MET A 1 -6.20 -50.41 -4.37
C MET A 1 -6.65 -49.19 -3.59
N ASN A 2 -6.62 -49.23 -2.26
CA ASN A 2 -6.82 -48.03 -1.44
C ASN A 2 -5.47 -47.32 -1.35
N LEU A 3 -5.33 -46.26 -2.13
CA LEU A 3 -4.18 -45.35 -2.01
C LEU A 3 -4.43 -44.46 -0.79
N GLN A 4 -3.68 -44.67 0.28
CA GLN A 4 -3.65 -43.72 1.40
C GLN A 4 -2.57 -42.67 1.09
N PRO A 5 -2.91 -41.38 0.98
CA PRO A 5 -1.94 -40.35 0.79
C PRO A 5 -1.10 -40.19 2.07
N GLU A 6 0.20 -40.34 1.96
CA GLU A 6 1.14 -40.06 3.03
C GLU A 6 1.81 -38.71 2.81
N HIS A 7 1.90 -37.89 3.86
CA HIS A 7 2.50 -36.56 3.77
C HIS A 7 4.03 -36.69 3.91
N VAL A 8 4.74 -36.34 2.85
CA VAL A 8 6.20 -36.28 2.82
C VAL A 8 6.66 -34.85 3.01
N HIS A 9 7.50 -34.58 4.01
CA HIS A 9 8.08 -33.26 4.20
C HIS A 9 9.11 -32.96 3.11
N SER A 10 9.10 -31.73 2.59
CA SER A 10 10.09 -31.27 1.60
C SER A 10 11.48 -31.10 2.22
N HIS A 11 12.53 -31.30 1.41
CA HIS A 11 13.93 -31.03 1.80
C HIS A 11 14.40 -31.78 3.05
N GLN A 12 13.99 -33.04 3.19
CA GLN A 12 14.45 -33.88 4.33
C GLN A 12 15.94 -34.20 4.25
N ASP A 13 16.51 -34.32 3.06
CA ASP A 13 17.93 -34.47 2.78
C ASP A 13 18.80 -33.37 3.38
N THR A 14 18.34 -32.13 3.28
CA THR A 14 19.06 -30.96 3.82
C THR A 14 18.79 -30.71 5.30
N ARG A 15 17.57 -31.04 5.76
CA ARG A 15 17.18 -30.85 7.17
C ARG A 15 17.79 -31.90 8.09
N PHE A 16 17.97 -33.14 7.58
CA PHE A 16 18.45 -34.31 8.35
C PHE A 16 19.53 -35.07 7.55
N PRO A 17 20.69 -34.45 7.29
CA PRO A 17 21.67 -34.99 6.36
C PRO A 17 22.29 -36.35 6.78
N ASN A 18 22.15 -36.72 8.04
CA ASN A 18 22.70 -37.98 8.59
C ASN A 18 21.62 -39.06 8.86
N THR A 19 20.39 -38.82 8.47
CA THR A 19 19.29 -39.77 8.68
C THR A 19 18.93 -40.45 7.37
N PRO A 20 18.84 -41.82 7.32
CA PRO A 20 18.39 -42.47 6.10
C PRO A 20 16.97 -42.03 5.74
N LEU A 21 16.82 -41.58 4.52
CA LEU A 21 15.53 -41.12 4.01
C LEU A 21 14.58 -42.32 3.80
N SER A 22 13.29 -42.12 4.05
CA SER A 22 12.27 -43.08 3.61
C SER A 22 12.24 -43.15 2.09
N TRP A 23 11.64 -44.22 1.55
CA TRP A 23 11.46 -44.39 0.10
C TRP A 23 10.72 -43.20 -0.51
N GLU A 24 9.68 -42.74 0.14
CA GLU A 24 8.86 -41.58 -0.29
C GLU A 24 9.65 -40.29 -0.26
N ALA A 25 10.46 -40.07 0.78
CA ALA A 25 11.35 -38.90 0.88
C ALA A 25 12.43 -38.92 -0.21
N THR A 26 12.99 -40.10 -0.51
CA THR A 26 13.95 -40.29 -1.58
C THR A 26 13.35 -39.95 -2.95
N LEU A 27 12.14 -40.42 -3.22
CA LEU A 27 11.41 -40.08 -4.44
C LEU A 27 11.13 -38.59 -4.57
N ASN A 28 10.69 -37.95 -3.48
CA ASN A 28 10.44 -36.52 -3.47
C ASN A 28 11.71 -35.71 -3.77
N THR A 29 12.82 -36.03 -3.09
CA THR A 29 14.14 -35.40 -3.36
C THR A 29 14.55 -35.59 -4.82
N ARG A 30 14.35 -36.79 -5.38
CA ARG A 30 14.68 -37.05 -6.78
C ARG A 30 13.80 -36.26 -7.76
N CYS A 31 12.52 -36.06 -7.45
CA CYS A 31 11.64 -35.21 -8.24
C CYS A 31 12.10 -33.75 -8.21
N ASP A 32 12.49 -33.24 -7.05
CA ASP A 32 13.02 -31.87 -6.88
C ASP A 32 14.31 -31.66 -7.67
N GLU A 33 15.25 -32.64 -7.60
CA GLU A 33 16.48 -32.63 -8.42
C GLU A 33 16.19 -32.59 -9.91
N LEU A 34 15.29 -33.46 -10.40
CA LEU A 34 14.92 -33.50 -11.81
C LEU A 34 14.24 -32.21 -12.27
N ALA A 35 13.38 -31.63 -11.45
CA ALA A 35 12.76 -30.34 -11.73
C ALA A 35 13.79 -29.23 -11.84
N THR A 36 14.77 -29.19 -10.92
CA THR A 36 15.87 -28.21 -10.93
C THR A 36 16.75 -28.40 -12.17
N GLN A 37 17.16 -29.63 -12.48
CA GLN A 37 17.94 -29.92 -13.68
C GLN A 37 17.21 -29.50 -14.97
N TYR A 38 15.90 -29.73 -15.03
CA TYR A 38 15.08 -29.32 -16.16
C TYR A 38 15.05 -27.80 -16.33
N LEU A 39 14.88 -27.08 -15.22
CA LEU A 39 14.89 -25.61 -15.22
C LEU A 39 16.24 -25.02 -15.64
N GLU A 40 17.34 -25.60 -15.12
CA GLU A 40 18.70 -25.17 -15.46
C GLU A 40 19.11 -25.50 -16.91
N ALA A 41 18.67 -26.64 -17.43
CA ALA A 41 18.92 -27.05 -18.80
C ALA A 41 18.03 -26.32 -19.83
N SER A 42 16.94 -25.72 -19.40
CA SER A 42 15.98 -25.09 -20.28
C SER A 42 16.45 -23.69 -20.67
N THR A 43 17.07 -23.57 -21.86
CA THR A 43 17.41 -22.28 -22.48
C THR A 43 16.23 -21.64 -23.22
N LEU A 44 15.13 -22.31 -23.30
CA LEU A 44 13.91 -21.80 -23.92
C LEU A 44 13.10 -21.00 -22.88
N PRO A 45 12.52 -19.86 -23.26
CA PRO A 45 11.53 -19.21 -22.41
C PRO A 45 10.45 -20.24 -22.07
N LEU A 46 10.24 -20.48 -20.77
CA LEU A 46 9.18 -21.36 -20.31
C LEU A 46 7.90 -21.01 -21.05
N PRO A 47 7.19 -21.98 -21.65
CA PRO A 47 5.94 -21.68 -22.29
C PRO A 47 5.05 -20.94 -21.29
N LEU A 48 4.49 -19.82 -21.74
CA LEU A 48 3.64 -18.92 -20.92
C LEU A 48 2.42 -19.64 -20.28
N VAL A 49 2.26 -20.90 -20.57
CA VAL A 49 1.16 -21.72 -20.08
C VAL A 49 1.72 -22.92 -19.34
N PRO A 50 1.69 -22.95 -18.01
CA PRO A 50 1.89 -24.20 -17.29
C PRO A 50 0.73 -25.12 -17.60
N PHE A 51 0.88 -25.91 -18.65
CA PHE A 51 -0.11 -26.89 -19.04
C PHE A 51 0.07 -28.12 -18.15
N ILE A 52 -0.89 -28.38 -17.28
CA ILE A 52 -1.01 -29.67 -16.61
C ILE A 52 -1.71 -30.62 -17.61
N PRO A 53 -1.02 -31.61 -18.18
CA PRO A 53 -1.53 -32.39 -19.31
C PRO A 53 -2.86 -33.11 -19.07
N ALA A 54 -3.24 -33.33 -17.82
CA ALA A 54 -4.49 -33.95 -17.42
C ALA A 54 -5.55 -32.97 -16.91
N SER A 55 -5.32 -31.68 -16.97
CA SER A 55 -6.25 -30.68 -16.48
C SER A 55 -7.42 -30.51 -17.44
N ILE A 56 -8.62 -30.82 -16.99
CA ILE A 56 -9.88 -30.64 -17.72
C ILE A 56 -10.35 -29.18 -17.64
N VAL A 57 -9.87 -28.42 -16.64
CA VAL A 57 -10.30 -27.04 -16.37
C VAL A 57 -9.09 -26.12 -16.24
N HIS A 58 -9.09 -25.05 -16.99
CA HIS A 58 -8.13 -23.96 -16.86
C HIS A 58 -8.82 -22.74 -16.25
N LEU A 59 -8.28 -22.26 -15.14
CA LEU A 59 -8.74 -21.02 -14.53
C LEU A 59 -7.89 -19.88 -15.04
N GLN A 60 -8.52 -18.95 -15.78
CA GLN A 60 -7.87 -17.78 -16.33
C GLN A 60 -8.70 -16.53 -15.99
N VAL A 61 -8.03 -15.47 -15.52
CA VAL A 61 -8.66 -14.18 -15.27
C VAL A 61 -7.78 -13.10 -15.93
N ASN A 62 -8.37 -12.30 -16.84
CA ASN A 62 -7.68 -11.25 -17.57
C ASN A 62 -6.36 -11.71 -18.21
N GLY A 63 -6.36 -12.88 -18.85
CA GLY A 63 -5.17 -13.46 -19.51
C GLY A 63 -4.17 -14.12 -18.56
N THR A 64 -4.37 -14.04 -17.23
CA THR A 64 -3.47 -14.67 -16.25
C THR A 64 -4.01 -16.03 -15.83
N TYR A 65 -3.19 -17.08 -16.00
CA TYR A 65 -3.53 -18.42 -15.51
C TYR A 65 -3.31 -18.52 -14.00
N ILE A 66 -4.29 -19.10 -13.31
CA ILE A 66 -4.25 -19.30 -11.86
C ILE A 66 -4.03 -20.77 -11.58
N THR A 67 -2.84 -21.12 -11.10
CA THR A 67 -2.40 -22.50 -10.87
C THR A 67 -2.23 -22.84 -9.39
N HIS A 68 -2.10 -21.84 -8.52
CA HIS A 68 -1.87 -22.01 -7.08
C HIS A 68 -2.50 -20.87 -6.29
N HIS A 69 -2.69 -21.07 -4.98
CA HIS A 69 -3.32 -20.08 -4.10
C HIS A 69 -4.60 -19.45 -4.68
N ILE A 70 -5.42 -20.27 -5.33
CA ILE A 70 -6.59 -19.87 -6.13
C ILE A 70 -7.46 -18.81 -5.43
N PRO A 71 -7.88 -18.95 -4.16
CA PRO A 71 -8.74 -17.93 -3.52
C PRO A 71 -8.10 -16.57 -3.36
N SER A 72 -6.79 -16.51 -3.07
CA SER A 72 -6.08 -15.23 -2.91
C SER A 72 -5.77 -14.59 -4.25
N GLN A 73 -5.40 -15.38 -5.26
CA GLN A 73 -5.18 -14.90 -6.62
C GLN A 73 -6.46 -14.40 -7.27
N LEU A 74 -7.57 -15.12 -7.14
CA LEU A 74 -8.87 -14.64 -7.61
C LEU A 74 -9.27 -13.32 -6.97
N ARG A 75 -9.18 -13.21 -5.63
CA ARG A 75 -9.46 -11.94 -4.94
C ARG A 75 -8.59 -10.80 -5.46
N TYR A 76 -7.30 -11.06 -5.63
CA TYR A 76 -6.38 -10.05 -6.14
C TYR A 76 -6.76 -9.60 -7.55
N LEU A 77 -6.97 -10.53 -8.47
CA LEU A 77 -7.27 -10.22 -9.87
C LEU A 77 -8.65 -9.59 -10.06
N CYS A 78 -9.67 -10.11 -9.37
CA CYS A 78 -11.02 -9.57 -9.47
C CYS A 78 -11.14 -8.18 -8.83
N ASN A 79 -10.48 -7.95 -7.69
CA ASN A 79 -10.58 -6.66 -6.99
C ASN A 79 -9.63 -5.59 -7.54
N ARG A 80 -8.53 -5.99 -8.20
CA ARG A 80 -7.51 -5.05 -8.66
C ARG A 80 -8.09 -3.99 -9.60
N GLN A 81 -8.85 -4.39 -10.59
CA GLN A 81 -9.40 -3.47 -11.57
C GLN A 81 -10.44 -2.54 -10.94
N SER A 82 -11.38 -3.10 -10.19
CA SER A 82 -12.41 -2.30 -9.49
C SER A 82 -11.81 -1.34 -8.47
N THR A 83 -10.77 -1.76 -7.74
CA THR A 83 -10.05 -0.89 -6.80
C THR A 83 -9.32 0.24 -7.55
N LYS A 84 -8.66 -0.08 -8.66
CA LYS A 84 -8.00 0.90 -9.51
C LYS A 84 -9.00 1.95 -10.03
N GLU A 85 -10.10 1.52 -10.61
CA GLU A 85 -11.16 2.40 -11.12
C GLU A 85 -11.76 3.27 -10.00
N TYR A 86 -11.99 2.69 -8.83
CA TYR A 86 -12.45 3.42 -7.66
C TYR A 86 -11.47 4.53 -7.25
N LEU A 87 -10.16 4.24 -7.15
CA LEU A 87 -9.14 5.20 -6.75
C LEU A 87 -8.97 6.31 -7.79
N ILE A 88 -8.96 5.97 -9.08
CA ILE A 88 -8.92 6.92 -10.18
C ILE A 88 -10.11 7.87 -10.10
N HIS A 89 -11.32 7.33 -10.01
CA HIS A 89 -12.55 8.14 -9.90
C HIS A 89 -12.56 8.96 -8.61
N ARG A 90 -12.11 8.37 -7.51
CA ARG A 90 -12.16 9.00 -6.18
C ARG A 90 -11.22 10.19 -6.05
N TYR A 91 -10.02 10.07 -6.57
CA TYR A 91 -8.97 11.09 -6.45
C TYR A 91 -8.76 11.91 -7.71
N GLY A 92 -9.48 11.62 -8.80
CA GLY A 92 -9.28 12.27 -10.08
C GLY A 92 -7.92 11.95 -10.70
N TRP A 93 -7.30 10.83 -10.31
CA TRP A 93 -6.00 10.42 -10.82
C TRP A 93 -6.13 9.79 -12.21
N ASP A 94 -5.04 9.82 -12.97
CA ASP A 94 -4.86 8.97 -14.13
C ASP A 94 -4.04 7.71 -13.76
N ASP A 95 -3.89 6.81 -14.71
CA ASP A 95 -3.12 5.57 -14.53
C ASP A 95 -1.66 5.82 -14.17
N ALA A 96 -1.05 6.86 -14.72
CA ALA A 96 0.33 7.21 -14.45
C ALA A 96 0.50 7.72 -13.01
N THR A 97 -0.41 8.58 -12.56
CA THR A 97 -0.45 9.08 -11.18
C THR A 97 -0.67 7.95 -10.18
N LEU A 98 -1.64 7.05 -10.46
CA LEU A 98 -1.87 5.89 -9.61
C LEU A 98 -0.63 4.98 -9.53
N GLY A 99 0.08 4.81 -10.65
CA GLY A 99 1.32 4.02 -10.72
C GLY A 99 2.51 4.67 -10.01
N SER A 100 2.50 5.99 -9.83
CA SER A 100 3.57 6.72 -9.14
C SER A 100 3.45 6.72 -7.62
N ALA A 101 2.37 6.18 -7.04
CA ALA A 101 2.23 6.02 -5.60
C ALA A 101 2.93 4.75 -5.09
N ASP A 102 3.66 4.84 -3.97
CA ASP A 102 4.31 3.70 -3.32
C ASP A 102 3.31 2.86 -2.52
N TRP A 103 2.58 2.00 -3.22
CA TRP A 103 1.64 1.06 -2.61
C TRP A 103 2.32 0.01 -1.73
N THR A 104 3.61 -0.27 -1.95
CA THR A 104 4.39 -1.20 -1.12
C THR A 104 4.66 -0.59 0.24
N LEU A 105 5.13 0.66 0.28
CA LEU A 105 5.32 1.41 1.51
C LEU A 105 3.99 1.59 2.26
N PHE A 106 2.94 2.01 1.56
CA PHE A 106 1.60 2.15 2.13
C PHE A 106 1.15 0.85 2.79
N ARG A 107 1.23 -0.27 2.08
CA ARG A 107 0.83 -1.59 2.61
C ARG A 107 1.66 -1.99 3.83
N ARG A 108 2.97 -1.84 3.79
CA ARG A 108 3.86 -2.19 4.92
C ARG A 108 3.52 -1.38 6.16
N THR A 109 3.38 -0.06 6.00
CA THR A 109 3.00 0.84 7.09
C THR A 109 1.62 0.50 7.62
N PHE A 110 0.63 0.34 6.74
CA PHE A 110 -0.74 -0.02 7.12
C PHE A 110 -0.80 -1.33 7.92
N LEU A 111 -0.08 -2.37 7.50
CA LEU A 111 -0.07 -3.65 8.20
C LEU A 111 0.64 -3.59 9.56
N SER A 112 1.54 -2.64 9.80
CA SER A 112 2.21 -2.43 11.09
C SER A 112 1.32 -1.73 12.12
N LEU A 113 0.23 -1.10 11.71
CA LEU A 113 -0.68 -0.38 12.59
C LEU A 113 -1.57 -1.35 13.40
N SER A 114 -1.99 -0.90 14.59
CA SER A 114 -3.03 -1.59 15.36
C SER A 114 -4.35 -1.63 14.59
N PHE A 115 -5.25 -2.55 14.95
CA PHE A 115 -6.54 -2.70 14.28
C PHE A 115 -7.35 -1.38 14.23
N ASN A 116 -7.43 -0.65 15.35
CA ASN A 116 -8.18 0.61 15.42
C ASN A 116 -7.56 1.69 14.52
N LEU A 117 -6.23 1.78 14.46
CA LEU A 117 -5.54 2.70 13.56
C LEU A 117 -5.74 2.32 12.09
N ARG A 118 -5.76 1.03 11.75
CA ARG A 118 -6.10 0.58 10.40
C ARG A 118 -7.51 0.99 9.99
N LEU A 119 -8.50 0.84 10.87
CA LEU A 119 -9.86 1.31 10.62
C LEU A 119 -9.92 2.83 10.44
N PHE A 120 -9.17 3.57 11.25
CA PHE A 120 -9.06 5.03 11.09
C PHE A 120 -8.46 5.38 9.73
N VAL A 121 -7.32 4.80 9.36
CA VAL A 121 -6.65 5.05 8.07
C VAL A 121 -7.56 4.70 6.90
N ILE A 122 -8.27 3.56 6.93
CA ILE A 122 -9.24 3.22 5.88
C ILE A 122 -10.30 4.31 5.74
N LYS A 123 -10.89 4.75 6.85
CA LYS A 123 -11.90 5.82 6.83
C LYS A 123 -11.31 7.13 6.36
N TRP A 124 -10.12 7.46 6.81
CA TRP A 124 -9.41 8.68 6.45
C TRP A 124 -9.10 8.74 4.95
N CYS A 125 -8.39 7.75 4.41
CA CYS A 125 -8.02 7.69 3.00
C CYS A 125 -9.24 7.66 2.06
N ASN A 126 -10.37 7.11 2.51
CA ASN A 126 -11.58 7.05 1.69
C ASN A 126 -12.57 8.19 1.99
N HIS A 127 -12.18 9.20 2.76
CA HIS A 127 -13.04 10.32 3.18
C HIS A 127 -14.34 9.81 3.84
N LEU A 128 -14.21 8.79 4.69
CA LEU A 128 -15.32 8.16 5.39
C LEU A 128 -15.34 8.49 6.89
N LEU A 129 -14.54 9.46 7.32
CA LEU A 129 -14.62 9.93 8.70
C LEU A 129 -16.02 10.49 9.00
N PRO A 130 -16.52 10.32 10.22
CA PRO A 130 -17.84 10.81 10.63
C PRO A 130 -17.80 12.32 10.91
N LEU A 131 -17.39 13.11 9.94
CA LEU A 131 -17.35 14.56 10.00
C LEU A 131 -18.77 15.14 9.80
N GLY A 132 -18.99 16.36 10.26
CA GLY A 132 -20.30 17.00 10.30
C GLY A 132 -21.03 16.97 8.96
N TYR A 133 -20.38 17.35 7.87
CA TYR A 133 -20.95 17.31 6.52
C TYR A 133 -21.39 15.91 6.10
N ARG A 134 -20.56 14.90 6.37
CA ARG A 134 -20.89 13.50 6.06
C ARG A 134 -22.06 12.99 6.90
N GLN A 135 -22.05 13.30 8.21
CA GLN A 135 -23.14 12.91 9.12
C GLN A 135 -24.46 13.53 8.68
N HIS A 136 -24.45 14.79 8.30
CA HIS A 136 -25.63 15.49 7.77
C HIS A 136 -26.20 14.82 6.52
N ARG A 137 -25.34 14.37 5.58
CA ARG A 137 -25.80 13.64 4.39
C ARG A 137 -26.48 12.31 4.70
N ILE A 138 -26.10 11.65 5.80
CA ILE A 138 -26.70 10.38 6.22
C ILE A 138 -27.98 10.66 7.02
N ASN A 139 -27.92 11.65 7.91
CA ASN A 139 -29.03 12.06 8.74
C ASN A 139 -29.10 13.60 8.81
N PRO A 140 -30.07 14.22 8.15
CA PRO A 140 -30.21 15.69 8.09
C PRO A 140 -30.39 16.39 9.44
N HIS A 141 -30.66 15.65 10.52
CA HIS A 141 -30.73 16.22 11.86
C HIS A 141 -29.35 16.54 12.48
N HIS A 142 -28.27 15.98 11.91
CA HIS A 142 -26.90 16.35 12.32
C HIS A 142 -26.53 17.69 11.69
N SER A 143 -25.81 18.53 12.43
CA SER A 143 -25.24 19.76 11.89
C SER A 143 -24.12 19.46 10.89
N PRO A 144 -24.09 20.07 9.71
CA PRO A 144 -22.96 19.97 8.79
C PRO A 144 -21.76 20.84 9.20
N HIS A 145 -21.98 21.79 10.16
CA HIS A 145 -20.99 22.79 10.53
C HIS A 145 -19.83 22.20 11.33
N CYS A 146 -18.67 22.81 11.22
CA CYS A 146 -17.54 22.49 12.05
C CYS A 146 -17.82 22.87 13.53
N PRO A 147 -17.75 21.92 14.47
CA PRO A 147 -18.03 22.23 15.88
C PRO A 147 -16.97 23.15 16.52
N SER A 148 -15.87 23.41 15.83
CA SER A 148 -14.77 24.22 16.34
C SER A 148 -14.80 25.67 15.87
N CYS A 149 -15.25 25.97 14.65
CA CYS A 149 -15.17 27.30 14.05
C CYS A 149 -16.45 27.72 13.29
N ASP A 150 -17.51 26.92 13.37
CA ASP A 150 -18.80 27.16 12.72
C ASP A 150 -18.74 27.28 11.17
N HIS A 151 -17.62 26.84 10.54
CA HIS A 151 -17.56 26.72 9.10
C HIS A 151 -18.73 25.86 8.58
N PRO A 152 -19.43 26.25 7.51
CA PRO A 152 -20.67 25.61 7.10
C PRO A 152 -20.56 24.14 6.72
N HIS A 153 -19.39 23.69 6.38
CA HIS A 153 -19.11 22.29 6.01
C HIS A 153 -17.87 21.76 6.71
N GLU A 154 -18.04 20.84 7.68
CA GLU A 154 -16.93 20.08 8.24
C GLU A 154 -16.70 18.85 7.36
N ASP A 155 -15.95 19.02 6.28
CA ASP A 155 -15.45 17.97 5.40
C ASP A 155 -13.96 17.66 5.69
N ASP A 156 -13.36 16.73 4.94
CA ASP A 156 -11.98 16.30 5.14
C ASP A 156 -10.97 17.43 4.90
N ASP A 157 -11.24 18.30 3.92
CA ASP A 157 -10.40 19.44 3.61
C ASP A 157 -10.44 20.48 4.73
N HIS A 158 -11.64 20.86 5.17
CA HIS A 158 -11.78 21.76 6.30
C HIS A 158 -11.22 21.15 7.60
N PHE A 159 -11.37 19.86 7.82
CA PHE A 159 -10.82 19.18 9.00
C PHE A 159 -9.29 19.36 9.08
N LEU A 160 -8.59 19.26 7.97
CA LEU A 160 -7.14 19.51 7.89
C LEU A 160 -6.78 20.99 8.05
N ARG A 161 -7.58 21.89 7.49
CA ARG A 161 -7.27 23.34 7.38
C ARG A 161 -8.07 24.21 8.33
N CYS A 162 -8.74 23.63 9.32
CA CYS A 162 -9.50 24.41 10.29
C CYS A 162 -8.59 25.38 11.04
N SER A 163 -8.86 26.67 10.90
CA SER A 163 -8.07 27.76 11.49
C SER A 163 -8.26 27.95 12.99
N ARG A 164 -9.07 27.13 13.66
CA ARG A 164 -9.31 27.25 15.10
C ARG A 164 -8.01 27.01 15.88
N PRO A 165 -7.67 27.86 16.87
CA PRO A 165 -6.41 27.74 17.60
C PRO A 165 -6.16 26.36 18.21
N SER A 166 -7.19 25.68 18.71
CA SER A 166 -7.07 24.30 19.24
C SER A 166 -6.67 23.27 18.18
N ARG A 167 -7.14 23.42 16.93
CA ARG A 167 -6.77 22.55 15.80
C ARG A 167 -5.36 22.86 15.32
N LEU A 168 -5.02 24.13 15.21
CA LEU A 168 -3.67 24.56 14.86
C LEU A 168 -2.64 24.10 15.89
N ALA A 169 -2.95 24.22 17.18
CA ALA A 169 -2.09 23.74 18.26
C ALA A 169 -1.80 22.24 18.15
N LEU A 170 -2.78 21.41 17.73
CA LEU A 170 -2.56 19.98 17.51
C LEU A 170 -1.55 19.72 16.39
N ILE A 171 -1.66 20.42 15.26
CA ILE A 171 -0.73 20.27 14.14
C ILE A 171 0.66 20.76 14.54
N GLN A 172 0.74 21.86 15.26
CA GLN A 172 1.99 22.39 15.81
C GLN A 172 2.67 21.42 16.78
N ASP A 173 1.89 20.76 17.66
CA ASP A 173 2.39 19.72 18.57
C ASP A 173 2.96 18.52 17.77
N VAL A 174 2.27 18.06 16.73
CA VAL A 174 2.80 17.03 15.83
C VAL A 174 4.12 17.48 15.22
N MET A 175 4.19 18.68 14.66
CA MET A 175 5.41 19.23 14.07
C MET A 175 6.55 19.33 15.09
N HIS A 176 6.26 19.67 16.33
CA HIS A 176 7.25 19.76 17.40
C HIS A 176 7.83 18.38 17.78
N ARG A 177 7.04 17.32 17.67
CA ARG A 177 7.46 15.93 17.96
C ARG A 177 8.24 15.27 16.82
N LEU A 178 8.05 15.73 15.56
CA LEU A 178 8.70 15.15 14.40
C LEU A 178 10.24 15.10 14.49
N PRO A 179 10.96 16.13 15.00
CA PRO A 179 12.42 16.08 15.11
C PRO A 179 12.95 14.89 15.92
N ALA A 180 12.26 14.52 17.01
CA ALA A 180 12.65 13.37 17.82
C ALA A 180 12.48 12.05 17.05
N LEU A 181 11.41 11.93 16.24
CA LEU A 181 11.20 10.78 15.36
C LEU A 181 12.24 10.72 14.23
N TYR A 182 12.55 11.87 13.63
CA TYR A 182 13.60 11.95 12.60
C TYR A 182 14.96 11.51 13.11
N HIS A 183 15.31 11.90 14.32
CA HIS A 183 16.55 11.47 14.96
C HIS A 183 16.54 9.96 15.23
N LYS A 184 15.45 9.44 15.81
CA LYS A 184 15.28 8.01 16.13
C LYS A 184 15.41 7.12 14.89
N TRP A 185 14.91 7.55 13.74
CA TRP A 185 14.88 6.75 12.51
C TRP A 185 15.94 7.18 11.49
N HIS A 186 16.87 8.03 11.87
CA HIS A 186 17.96 8.53 10.99
C HIS A 186 17.42 9.06 9.65
N VAL A 187 16.29 9.77 9.68
CA VAL A 187 15.67 10.32 8.47
C VAL A 187 16.60 11.33 7.81
N ASP A 188 16.77 11.25 6.49
CA ASP A 188 17.60 12.15 5.70
C ASP A 188 17.16 13.63 5.89
N PRO A 189 18.09 14.58 6.05
CA PRO A 189 17.77 16.00 6.25
C PRO A 189 16.88 16.60 5.16
N SER A 190 17.08 16.23 3.90
CA SER A 190 16.26 16.72 2.78
C SER A 190 14.83 16.21 2.87
N LEU A 191 14.64 14.95 3.28
CA LEU A 191 13.31 14.38 3.50
C LEU A 191 12.61 15.04 4.70
N ARG A 192 13.34 15.32 5.80
CA ARG A 192 12.80 16.10 6.94
C ARG A 192 12.30 17.46 6.47
N TYR A 193 13.08 18.11 5.61
CA TYR A 193 12.70 19.40 5.05
C TYR A 193 11.39 19.26 4.25
N LEU A 194 11.28 18.29 3.34
CA LEU A 194 10.08 18.09 2.51
C LEU A 194 8.83 17.80 3.35
N ILE A 195 8.96 16.97 4.38
CA ILE A 195 7.83 16.68 5.29
C ILE A 195 7.42 17.96 6.03
N ARG A 196 8.39 18.71 6.57
CA ARG A 196 8.11 19.98 7.25
C ARG A 196 7.45 20.99 6.31
N HIS A 197 7.94 21.09 5.08
CA HIS A 197 7.38 21.96 4.05
C HIS A 197 5.92 21.61 3.75
N ALA A 198 5.58 20.33 3.65
CA ALA A 198 4.19 19.87 3.47
C ALA A 198 3.29 20.33 4.63
N PHE A 199 3.75 20.22 5.89
CA PHE A 199 2.99 20.72 7.04
C PHE A 199 2.83 22.24 7.03
N LEU A 200 3.85 22.98 6.61
CA LEU A 200 3.75 24.44 6.50
C LEU A 200 2.74 24.86 5.43
N LEU A 201 2.72 24.19 4.29
CA LEU A 201 1.70 24.39 3.25
C LEU A 201 0.28 24.07 3.72
N LEU A 202 0.14 23.14 4.66
CA LEU A 202 -1.15 22.84 5.27
C LEU A 202 -1.62 23.95 6.21
N LEU A 203 -0.69 24.54 6.98
CA LEU A 203 -0.96 25.59 7.97
C LEU A 203 -1.13 26.97 7.34
N ASP A 204 -0.40 27.25 6.28
CA ASP A 204 -0.34 28.53 5.60
C ASP A 204 -0.42 28.36 4.08
N SER A 205 -1.56 28.69 3.52
CA SER A 205 -1.80 28.62 2.06
C SER A 205 -0.94 29.63 1.27
N ALA A 206 -0.39 30.66 1.93
CA ALA A 206 0.54 31.62 1.31
C ALA A 206 2.00 31.14 1.32
N HIS A 207 2.28 30.01 2.00
CA HIS A 207 3.63 29.44 2.00
C HIS A 207 4.10 29.10 0.57
N PRO A 208 5.37 29.42 0.19
CA PRO A 208 5.86 29.13 -1.15
C PRO A 208 5.67 27.67 -1.53
N THR A 209 5.08 27.45 -2.70
CA THR A 209 4.82 26.10 -3.22
C THR A 209 6.00 25.50 -3.92
N GLU A 210 7.02 26.30 -4.23
CA GLU A 210 8.23 25.83 -4.89
C GLU A 210 9.18 25.19 -3.89
N PRO A 211 9.86 24.11 -4.28
CA PRO A 211 10.90 23.52 -3.45
C PRO A 211 12.10 24.48 -3.43
N PRO A 212 12.90 24.52 -2.36
CA PRO A 212 14.11 25.32 -2.34
C PRO A 212 15.12 24.81 -3.37
N ASP A 213 15.82 25.73 -4.02
CA ASP A 213 16.82 25.45 -5.05
C ASP A 213 18.01 24.59 -4.56
N MET A 214 18.13 24.40 -3.25
CA MET A 214 19.22 23.66 -2.61
C MET A 214 18.95 22.17 -2.40
N LEU A 215 17.79 21.66 -2.82
CA LEU A 215 17.50 20.22 -2.68
C LEU A 215 18.27 19.39 -3.71
N PRO A 216 18.89 18.26 -3.31
CA PRO A 216 19.46 17.30 -4.27
C PRO A 216 18.42 16.81 -5.27
N ASP A 217 18.84 16.56 -6.52
CA ASP A 217 17.97 16.20 -7.64
C ASP A 217 16.97 15.05 -7.32
N LYS A 218 17.41 14.02 -6.59
CA LYS A 218 16.54 12.92 -6.18
C LYS A 218 15.34 13.40 -5.34
N TYR A 219 15.53 14.40 -4.49
CA TYR A 219 14.45 14.95 -3.66
C TYR A 219 13.59 15.96 -4.42
N LEU A 220 14.14 16.62 -5.42
CA LEU A 220 13.36 17.42 -6.36
C LEU A 220 12.42 16.53 -7.20
N LEU A 221 12.91 15.37 -7.66
CA LEU A 221 12.08 14.38 -8.35
C LEU A 221 10.96 13.88 -7.44
N LEU A 222 11.29 13.46 -6.22
CA LEU A 222 10.31 13.02 -5.23
C LEU A 222 9.27 14.13 -4.94
N TYR A 223 9.69 15.37 -4.79
CA TYR A 223 8.79 16.49 -4.59
C TYR A 223 7.84 16.68 -5.77
N ARG A 224 8.34 16.64 -7.00
CA ARG A 224 7.54 16.76 -8.23
C ARG A 224 6.57 15.60 -8.38
N SER A 225 7.03 14.38 -8.09
CA SER A 225 6.17 13.19 -8.11
C SER A 225 5.07 13.25 -7.05
N GLN A 226 5.39 13.72 -5.82
CA GLN A 226 4.38 13.94 -4.78
C GLN A 226 3.40 15.06 -5.18
N HIS A 227 3.86 16.11 -5.86
CA HIS A 227 2.98 17.16 -6.36
C HIS A 227 2.00 16.63 -7.41
N ARG A 228 2.41 15.67 -8.25
CA ARG A 228 1.55 15.01 -9.25
C ARG A 228 0.47 14.17 -8.59
N ILE A 229 0.81 13.40 -7.55
CA ILE A 229 -0.17 12.63 -6.76
C ILE A 229 -1.14 13.58 -6.05
N GLY A 230 -0.68 14.75 -5.68
CA GLY A 230 -1.35 15.74 -4.86
C GLY A 230 -0.67 15.87 -3.49
N ARG A 231 -0.41 17.09 -3.09
CA ARG A 231 0.32 17.38 -1.83
C ARG A 231 -0.44 16.89 -0.60
N ASP A 232 -1.76 17.05 -0.60
CA ASP A 232 -2.61 16.62 0.50
C ASP A 232 -2.63 15.09 0.66
N HIS A 233 -2.34 14.36 -0.42
CA HIS A 233 -2.25 12.90 -0.40
C HIS A 233 -1.12 12.36 0.48
N LEU A 234 -0.10 13.17 0.78
CA LEU A 234 0.90 12.84 1.80
C LEU A 234 0.23 12.55 3.16
N PHE A 235 -0.79 13.33 3.53
CA PHE A 235 -1.53 13.18 4.80
C PHE A 235 -2.48 11.98 4.79
N TYR A 236 -2.83 11.48 3.61
CA TYR A 236 -3.55 10.21 3.44
C TYR A 236 -2.61 9.01 3.39
N GLY A 237 -1.28 9.23 3.47
CA GLY A 237 -0.27 8.17 3.40
C GLY A 237 0.08 7.71 2.00
N HIS A 238 -0.35 8.45 0.97
CA HIS A 238 0.03 8.19 -0.42
C HIS A 238 1.34 8.92 -0.72
N PHE A 239 2.44 8.19 -0.65
CA PHE A 239 3.78 8.67 -0.96
C PHE A 239 4.13 8.38 -2.41
N ALA A 240 4.84 9.32 -3.06
CA ALA A 240 5.36 9.10 -4.39
C ALA A 240 6.53 8.12 -4.37
N THR A 241 6.65 7.34 -5.45
CA THR A 241 7.91 6.70 -5.85
C THR A 241 8.71 7.70 -6.68
N ASP A 242 10.01 7.65 -6.58
CA ASP A 242 10.95 8.39 -7.43
C ASP A 242 11.03 7.77 -8.83
#